data_9f4c05ddd74ebff369348c36d8699be0
#
_entry.id   9f4c05ddd74ebff369348c36d8699be0
#
_cell.length_a   1.000
_cell.length_b   1.000
_cell.length_c   1.000
_cell.angle_alpha   90.00
_cell.angle_beta   90.00
_cell.angle_gamma   90.00
#
_symmetry.space_group_name_H-M   'P 1'
#
loop_
_entity.id
_entity.type
_entity.pdbx_description
1 polymer ?
#
loop_
_entity_poly.entity_id
_entity_poly.type
_entity_poly.pdbx_seq_one_letter_code
_entity_poly.pdbx_strand_id
1 'polypeptide(L)'
;MLSRTADHLFWMARYMERAENTARMLDVNYQTSMLPQPADMALQGWSGLLSISELTLAYSKKYEAVSARNVMEFMVRDETNASSIVACLHAARENARAVRGALTTEVWETQNQTWLEFNRSEERRVGKECA
;
A
#
# COMPACT_ATOMS: atom_id res chain seq x y z
N MET A 1 -11.36 -25.38 13.08
CA MET A 1 -11.31 -25.22 11.61
C MET A 1 -12.06 -23.98 11.15
N LEU A 2 -13.35 -23.87 11.52
CA LEU A 2 -14.15 -22.69 11.14
C LEU A 2 -13.58 -21.36 11.68
N SER A 3 -13.11 -21.33 12.91
CA SER A 3 -12.56 -20.10 13.50
C SER A 3 -11.27 -19.66 12.81
N ARG A 4 -10.44 -20.59 12.38
CA ARG A 4 -9.21 -20.28 11.64
C ARG A 4 -9.52 -19.74 10.25
N THR A 5 -10.49 -20.33 9.57
CA THR A 5 -10.95 -19.87 8.28
C THR A 5 -11.52 -18.46 8.39
N ALA A 6 -12.38 -18.22 9.38
CA ALA A 6 -12.95 -16.90 9.63
C ALA A 6 -11.87 -15.87 9.92
N ASP A 7 -10.84 -16.24 10.67
CA ASP A 7 -9.73 -15.36 10.99
C ASP A 7 -8.97 -14.95 9.72
N HIS A 8 -8.64 -15.89 8.86
CA HIS A 8 -7.96 -15.59 7.60
C HIS A 8 -8.80 -14.71 6.69
N LEU A 9 -10.12 -14.96 6.61
CA LEU A 9 -11.02 -14.14 5.80
C LEU A 9 -11.10 -12.71 6.34
N PHE A 10 -11.16 -12.58 7.67
CA PHE A 10 -11.16 -11.26 8.32
C PHE A 10 -9.90 -10.48 7.97
N TRP A 11 -8.74 -11.09 8.11
CA TRP A 11 -7.48 -10.40 7.85
C TRP A 11 -7.27 -10.12 6.36
N MET A 12 -7.70 -11.02 5.48
CA MET A 12 -7.69 -10.77 4.05
C MET A 12 -8.46 -9.47 3.73
N ALA A 13 -9.68 -9.37 4.24
CA ALA A 13 -10.52 -8.21 4.01
C ALA A 13 -9.91 -6.95 4.63
N ARG A 14 -9.36 -7.05 5.84
CA ARG A 14 -8.73 -5.91 6.52
C ARG A 14 -7.52 -5.40 5.76
N TYR A 15 -6.68 -6.29 5.24
CA TYR A 15 -5.50 -5.87 4.49
C TYR A 15 -5.86 -5.25 3.15
N MET A 16 -6.89 -5.78 2.46
CA MET A 16 -7.37 -5.18 1.22
C MET A 16 -7.94 -3.78 1.47
N GLU A 17 -8.72 -3.64 2.52
CA GLU A 17 -9.29 -2.34 2.91
C GLU A 17 -8.18 -1.35 3.25
N ARG A 18 -7.15 -1.78 3.97
CA ARG A 18 -6.02 -0.93 4.31
C ARG A 18 -5.27 -0.48 3.07
N ALA A 19 -5.01 -1.40 2.13
CA ALA A 19 -4.35 -1.07 0.87
C ALA A 19 -5.17 -0.04 0.08
N GLU A 20 -6.47 -0.23 0.01
CA GLU A 20 -7.37 0.69 -0.68
C GLU A 20 -7.37 2.07 -0.02
N ASN A 21 -7.46 2.12 1.31
CA ASN A 21 -7.45 3.39 2.04
C ASN A 21 -6.12 4.12 1.86
N THR A 22 -5.02 3.41 1.91
CA THR A 22 -3.69 3.99 1.69
C THR A 22 -3.58 4.56 0.28
N ALA A 23 -4.02 3.81 -0.73
CA ALA A 23 -4.01 4.26 -2.12
C ALA A 23 -4.84 5.53 -2.30
N ARG A 24 -6.02 5.57 -1.67
CA ARG A 24 -6.92 6.72 -1.74
C ARG A 24 -6.31 7.96 -1.08
N MET A 25 -5.70 7.77 0.08
CA MET A 25 -5.03 8.87 0.79
C MET A 25 -3.86 9.44 -0.02
N LEU A 26 -3.07 8.56 -0.62
CA LEU A 26 -1.95 8.97 -1.46
C LEU A 26 -2.41 9.72 -2.70
N ASP A 27 -3.47 9.23 -3.34
CA ASP A 27 -4.03 9.86 -4.54
C ASP A 27 -4.56 11.26 -4.24
N VAL A 28 -5.34 11.40 -3.18
CA VAL A 28 -5.88 12.71 -2.77
C VAL A 28 -4.76 13.68 -2.44
N ASN A 29 -3.76 13.22 -1.69
CA ASN A 29 -2.65 14.10 -1.30
C ASN A 29 -1.79 14.48 -2.50
N TYR A 30 -1.59 13.55 -3.44
CA TYR A 30 -0.85 13.83 -4.67
C TYR A 30 -1.57 14.89 -5.50
N GLN A 31 -2.89 14.73 -5.71
CA GLN A 31 -3.68 15.71 -6.46
C GLN A 31 -3.67 17.07 -5.78
N THR A 32 -3.79 17.10 -4.46
CA THR A 32 -3.75 18.33 -3.68
C THR A 32 -2.39 19.02 -3.83
N SER A 33 -1.30 18.24 -3.86
CA SER A 33 0.05 18.77 -4.00
C SER A 33 0.32 19.41 -5.37
N MET A 34 -0.48 19.04 -6.38
CA MET A 34 -0.38 19.61 -7.73
C MET A 34 -1.09 20.95 -7.87
N LEU A 35 -1.89 21.35 -6.89
CA LEU A 35 -2.56 22.64 -6.89
C LEU A 35 -1.53 23.76 -6.67
N PRO A 36 -1.76 24.96 -7.25
CA PRO A 36 -0.88 26.11 -7.00
C PRO A 36 -0.83 26.43 -5.51
N GLN A 37 0.33 26.26 -4.89
CA GLN A 37 0.54 26.50 -3.47
C GLN A 37 2.02 26.62 -3.18
N PRO A 38 2.40 27.23 -2.05
CA PRO A 38 3.80 27.25 -1.62
C PRO A 38 4.33 25.83 -1.43
N ALA A 39 5.61 25.62 -1.74
CA ALA A 39 6.24 24.30 -1.63
C ALA A 39 6.19 23.73 -0.21
N ASP A 40 6.26 24.57 0.81
CA ASP A 40 6.20 24.13 2.21
C ASP A 40 4.82 23.57 2.57
N MET A 41 3.73 24.09 1.98
CA MET A 41 2.39 23.55 2.18
C MET A 41 2.26 22.15 1.60
N ALA A 42 2.84 21.93 0.42
CA ALA A 42 2.85 20.59 -0.18
C ALA A 42 3.60 19.59 0.70
N LEU A 43 4.75 19.99 1.25
CA LEU A 43 5.52 19.15 2.16
C LEU A 43 4.77 18.89 3.47
N GLN A 44 4.02 19.87 3.99
CA GLN A 44 3.19 19.67 5.16
C GLN A 44 2.10 18.63 4.92
N GLY A 45 1.55 18.58 3.70
CA GLY A 45 0.58 17.56 3.33
C GLY A 45 1.17 16.15 3.42
N TRP A 46 2.38 15.96 2.90
CA TRP A 46 3.06 14.68 2.97
C TRP A 46 3.45 14.30 4.41
N SER A 47 3.95 15.26 5.18
CA SER A 47 4.25 15.06 6.60
C SER A 47 3.01 14.70 7.39
N GLY A 48 1.89 15.38 7.10
CA GLY A 48 0.60 15.11 7.74
C GLY A 48 0.09 13.70 7.47
N LEU A 49 0.29 13.21 6.25
CA LEU A 49 -0.09 11.84 5.88
C LEU A 49 0.68 10.83 6.73
N LEU A 50 1.99 11.02 6.89
CA LEU A 50 2.80 10.16 7.73
C LEU A 50 2.36 10.22 9.20
N SER A 51 2.03 11.42 9.68
CA SER A 51 1.59 11.63 11.06
C SER A 51 0.26 10.94 11.35
N ILE A 52 -0.72 11.10 10.46
CA ILE A 52 -2.03 10.46 10.60
C ILE A 52 -1.90 8.94 10.59
N SER A 53 -0.98 8.42 9.78
CA SER A 53 -0.73 6.98 9.67
C SER A 53 0.17 6.46 10.79
N GLU A 54 0.66 7.34 11.67
CA GLU A 54 1.58 7.00 12.77
C GLU A 54 2.89 6.39 12.26
N LEU A 55 3.36 6.82 11.10
CA LEU A 55 4.55 6.27 10.44
C LEU A 55 5.72 7.24 10.39
N THR A 56 5.61 8.40 11.02
CA THR A 56 6.66 9.42 10.99
C THR A 56 8.00 8.88 11.47
N LEU A 57 8.00 8.15 12.59
CA LEU A 57 9.22 7.59 13.15
C LEU A 57 9.86 6.54 12.24
N ALA A 58 9.03 5.62 11.74
CA ALA A 58 9.50 4.57 10.83
C ALA A 58 10.08 5.17 9.54
N TYR A 59 9.43 6.21 9.02
CA TYR A 59 9.90 6.92 7.84
C TYR A 59 11.26 7.60 8.11
N SER A 60 11.38 8.26 9.24
CA SER A 60 12.59 9.01 9.58
C SER A 60 13.83 8.12 9.74
N LYS A 61 13.63 6.84 10.01
CA LYS A 61 14.73 5.88 10.10
C LYS A 61 15.33 5.54 8.72
N LYS A 62 14.60 5.80 7.65
CA LYS A 62 15.01 5.45 6.29
C LYS A 62 15.33 6.65 5.42
N TYR A 63 14.68 7.78 5.67
CA TYR A 63 14.78 8.97 4.84
C TYR A 63 15.09 10.17 5.70
N GLU A 64 16.00 11.03 5.22
CA GLU A 64 16.40 12.23 5.94
C GLU A 64 15.37 13.35 5.80
N ALA A 65 14.70 13.43 4.65
CA ALA A 65 13.78 14.53 4.34
C ALA A 65 12.46 13.99 3.78
N VAL A 66 11.40 14.74 4.06
CA VAL A 66 10.08 14.45 3.51
C VAL A 66 10.01 14.97 2.08
N SER A 67 9.69 14.11 1.14
CA SER A 67 9.41 14.49 -0.25
C SER A 67 8.30 13.61 -0.78
N ALA A 68 7.59 14.11 -1.80
CA ALA A 68 6.53 13.34 -2.44
C ALA A 68 7.04 11.97 -2.89
N ARG A 69 8.18 11.96 -3.57
CA ARG A 69 8.79 10.74 -4.10
C ARG A 69 9.10 9.73 -2.99
N ASN A 70 9.74 10.18 -1.92
CA ASN A 70 10.14 9.30 -0.82
C ASN A 70 8.93 8.77 -0.06
N VAL A 71 7.93 9.61 0.19
CA VAL A 71 6.71 9.17 0.87
C VAL A 71 5.96 8.15 0.02
N MET A 72 5.84 8.40 -1.30
CA MET A 72 5.20 7.46 -2.21
C MET A 72 5.94 6.12 -2.23
N GLU A 73 7.25 6.14 -2.30
CA GLU A 73 8.07 4.93 -2.27
C GLU A 73 7.85 4.15 -0.98
N PHE A 74 7.87 4.85 0.15
CA PHE A 74 7.69 4.24 1.47
C PHE A 74 6.29 3.64 1.64
N MET A 75 5.26 4.33 1.19
CA MET A 75 3.87 3.91 1.37
C MET A 75 3.38 2.90 0.34
N VAL A 76 4.01 2.86 -0.83
CA VAL A 76 3.59 1.94 -1.90
C VAL A 76 4.44 0.68 -1.93
N ARG A 77 5.76 0.80 -1.90
CA ARG A 77 6.67 -0.29 -2.25
C ARG A 77 7.56 -0.83 -1.15
N ASP A 78 7.60 -0.20 -0.01
CA ASP A 78 8.50 -0.63 1.05
C ASP A 78 7.94 -1.86 1.76
N GLU A 79 8.51 -3.02 1.49
CA GLU A 79 8.09 -4.29 2.08
C GLU A 79 8.29 -4.33 3.58
N THR A 80 9.20 -3.54 4.12
CA THR A 80 9.46 -3.48 5.55
C THR A 80 8.45 -2.61 6.29
N ASN A 81 7.70 -1.78 5.57
CA ASN A 81 6.59 -1.00 6.12
C ASN A 81 5.32 -1.84 6.01
N ALA A 82 4.86 -2.36 7.14
CA ALA A 82 3.69 -3.25 7.19
C ALA A 82 2.41 -2.57 6.68
N SER A 83 2.39 -1.23 6.65
CA SER A 83 1.24 -0.46 6.16
C SER A 83 1.35 -0.07 4.68
N SER A 84 2.44 -0.44 4.00
CA SER A 84 2.58 -0.14 2.58
C SER A 84 1.60 -0.94 1.76
N ILE A 85 1.28 -0.44 0.56
CA ILE A 85 0.35 -1.13 -0.33
C ILE A 85 0.88 -2.52 -0.68
N VAL A 86 2.17 -2.65 -1.01
CA VAL A 86 2.76 -3.95 -1.36
C VAL A 86 2.66 -4.93 -0.19
N ALA A 87 2.95 -4.48 1.03
CA ALA A 87 2.88 -5.35 2.21
C ALA A 87 1.45 -5.79 2.49
N CYS A 88 0.49 -4.87 2.36
CA CYS A 88 -0.93 -5.19 2.58
C CYS A 88 -1.46 -6.15 1.51
N LEU A 89 -1.12 -5.94 0.25
CA LEU A 89 -1.54 -6.84 -0.82
C LEU A 89 -0.93 -8.23 -0.64
N HIS A 90 0.34 -8.29 -0.25
CA HIS A 90 1.00 -9.57 0.02
C HIS A 90 0.32 -10.30 1.18
N ALA A 91 0.05 -9.60 2.28
CA ALA A 91 -0.61 -10.18 3.45
C ALA A 91 -2.03 -10.65 3.12
N ALA A 92 -2.78 -9.88 2.33
CA ALA A 92 -4.12 -10.26 1.89
C ALA A 92 -4.08 -11.53 1.05
N ARG A 93 -3.13 -11.61 0.12
CA ARG A 93 -2.97 -12.78 -0.74
C ARG A 93 -2.60 -14.03 0.07
N GLU A 94 -1.70 -13.89 1.05
CA GLU A 94 -1.32 -15.02 1.89
C GLU A 94 -2.49 -15.53 2.73
N ASN A 95 -3.32 -14.62 3.25
CA ASN A 95 -4.52 -15.03 3.98
C ASN A 95 -5.54 -15.71 3.06
N ALA A 96 -5.73 -15.17 1.84
CA ALA A 96 -6.61 -15.80 0.85
C ALA A 96 -6.13 -17.20 0.46
N ARG A 97 -4.83 -17.34 0.28
CA ARG A 97 -4.20 -18.60 -0.08
C ARG A 97 -4.42 -19.68 0.98
N ALA A 98 -4.34 -19.29 2.26
CA ALA A 98 -4.54 -20.21 3.37
C ALA A 98 -5.96 -20.79 3.40
N VAL A 99 -6.94 -20.07 2.85
CA VAL A 99 -8.34 -20.47 2.85
C VAL A 99 -8.92 -20.62 1.44
N ARG A 100 -8.06 -20.88 0.48
CA ARG A 100 -8.46 -20.99 -0.94
C ARG A 100 -9.67 -21.88 -1.15
N GLY A 101 -9.75 -23.01 -0.43
CA GLY A 101 -10.87 -23.95 -0.55
C GLY A 101 -12.20 -23.39 -0.05
N ALA A 102 -12.18 -22.36 0.82
CA ALA A 102 -13.37 -21.72 1.34
C ALA A 102 -13.78 -20.48 0.52
N LEU A 103 -12.93 -20.03 -0.40
CA LEU A 103 -13.22 -18.89 -1.27
C LEU A 103 -13.88 -19.34 -2.56
N THR A 104 -14.72 -18.49 -3.14
CA THR A 104 -15.19 -18.72 -4.49
C THR A 104 -14.03 -18.55 -5.46
N THR A 105 -14.11 -19.20 -6.61
CA THR A 105 -13.10 -19.08 -7.66
C THR A 105 -12.91 -17.61 -8.06
N GLU A 106 -14.01 -16.87 -8.16
CA GLU A 106 -13.98 -15.45 -8.53
C GLU A 106 -13.17 -14.60 -7.54
N VAL A 107 -13.38 -14.81 -6.25
CA VAL A 107 -12.65 -14.05 -5.21
C VAL A 107 -11.16 -14.37 -5.27
N TRP A 108 -10.81 -15.65 -5.38
CA TRP A 108 -9.41 -16.05 -5.47
C TRP A 108 -8.73 -15.47 -6.71
N GLU A 109 -9.41 -15.54 -7.85
CA GLU A 109 -8.88 -15.02 -9.11
C GLU A 109 -8.68 -13.50 -9.02
N THR A 110 -9.64 -12.79 -8.42
CA THR A 110 -9.53 -11.34 -8.24
C THR A 110 -8.33 -10.96 -7.36
N GLN A 111 -8.16 -11.67 -6.24
CA GLN A 111 -7.03 -11.46 -5.35
C GLN A 111 -5.70 -11.69 -6.06
N ASN A 112 -5.60 -12.80 -6.76
CA ASN A 112 -4.39 -13.18 -7.47
C ASN A 112 -4.09 -12.21 -8.61
N GLN A 113 -5.13 -11.79 -9.35
CA GLN A 113 -4.98 -10.84 -10.45
C GLN A 113 -4.51 -9.48 -9.96
N THR A 114 -5.08 -8.99 -8.87
CA THR A 114 -4.67 -7.71 -8.26
C THR A 114 -3.18 -7.74 -7.90
N TRP A 115 -2.74 -8.82 -7.27
CA TRP A 115 -1.34 -8.99 -6.89
C TRP A 115 -0.43 -9.01 -8.11
N LEU A 116 -0.80 -9.77 -9.14
CA LEU A 116 0.01 -9.88 -10.35
C LEU A 116 0.08 -8.56 -11.11
N GLU A 117 -1.01 -7.84 -11.21
CA GLU A 117 -1.04 -6.54 -11.88
C GLU A 117 -0.17 -5.51 -11.14
N PHE A 118 -0.23 -5.50 -9.83
CA PHE A 118 0.60 -4.62 -9.02
C PHE A 118 2.09 -4.90 -9.26
N ASN A 119 2.51 -6.16 -9.22
CA ASN A 119 3.90 -6.53 -9.45
C ASN A 119 4.35 -6.25 -10.87
N ARG A 120 3.48 -6.47 -11.86
CA ARG A 120 3.80 -6.16 -13.25
C ARG A 120 4.02 -4.66 -13.45
N SER A 121 3.18 -3.84 -12.83
CA SER A 121 3.33 -2.39 -12.86
C SER A 121 4.67 -1.96 -12.26
N GLU A 122 5.07 -2.58 -11.15
CA GLU A 122 6.34 -2.30 -10.50
C GLU A 122 7.53 -2.72 -11.37
N GLU A 123 7.46 -3.86 -12.02
CA GLU A 123 8.52 -4.33 -12.92
C GLU A 123 8.70 -3.38 -14.09
N ARG A 124 7.62 -2.89 -14.68
CA ARG A 124 7.68 -1.92 -15.77
C ARG A 124 8.35 -0.62 -15.33
N ARG A 125 8.02 -0.17 -14.12
CA ARG A 125 8.59 1.06 -13.58
C ARG A 125 10.08 0.93 -13.38
N VAL A 126 10.52 -0.17 -12.77
CA VAL A 126 11.94 -0.46 -12.55
C VAL A 126 12.67 -0.54 -13.89
N GLY A 127 12.08 -1.17 -14.87
CA GLY A 127 12.64 -1.26 -16.21
C GLY A 127 12.84 0.12 -16.84
N LYS A 128 11.88 1.03 -16.69
CA LYS A 128 11.99 2.40 -17.21
C LYS A 128 13.08 3.19 -16.50
N GLU A 129 13.23 3.01 -15.20
CA GLU A 129 14.27 3.70 -14.43
C GLU A 129 15.67 3.21 -14.81
N CYS A 130 15.79 1.93 -15.12
CA CYS A 130 17.07 1.34 -15.52
C CYS A 130 17.44 1.67 -16.98
N ALA A 131 16.47 2.01 -17.78
CA ALA A 131 16.71 2.36 -19.18
C ALA A 131 17.08 3.83 -19.32
#